data_56ffa790fb8d8601bc1e0366052e2be2
#
_entry.id   56ffa790fb8d8601bc1e0366052e2be2
#
_cell.length_a   1.000
_cell.length_b   1.000
_cell.length_c   1.000
_cell.angle_alpha   90.00
_cell.angle_beta   90.00
_cell.angle_gamma   90.00
#
_symmetry.space_group_name_H-M   'P 1'
#
loop_
_entity.id
_entity.type
_entity.pdbx_description
1 polymer ?
#
loop_
_entity_poly.entity_id
_entity_poly.type
_entity_poly.pdbx_seq_one_letter_code
_entity_poly.pdbx_strand_id
1 'polypeptide(L)'
;NTINSLTGVVLFEAGWSGITTITATAYGCNGPTSAVHTVTITPTVGTPVFTLGETSTRCQGTGNVIYDAGGTNISGIIYTLDAASTTAGNTINAATGEVTFTAAWTGTSIITAIASGCNGPGTAIHTVTITPAVGTPVFDLGLQSVRTQSGAAITYAASATNTTGISYSLDAGSVAGG
;
A
#
# COMPACT_ATOMS: atom_id res chain seq x y z
N ASN A 1 21.43 25.91 -17.60
CA ASN A 1 21.55 27.01 -16.63
C ASN A 1 22.25 28.19 -17.32
N THR A 2 21.81 29.41 -17.05
CA THR A 2 22.38 30.63 -17.60
C THR A 2 22.54 31.69 -16.50
N ILE A 3 23.50 32.63 -16.72
CA ILE A 3 23.69 33.77 -15.84
C ILE A 3 23.80 35.05 -16.70
N ASN A 4 23.13 36.10 -16.27
CA ASN A 4 23.34 37.43 -16.84
C ASN A 4 24.56 38.05 -16.14
N SER A 5 25.63 38.25 -16.89
CA SER A 5 26.94 38.73 -16.39
C SER A 5 26.92 40.17 -15.85
N LEU A 6 25.91 40.97 -16.22
CA LEU A 6 25.78 42.38 -15.78
C LEU A 6 24.94 42.50 -14.52
N THR A 7 23.92 41.64 -14.38
CA THR A 7 22.96 41.74 -13.26
C THR A 7 23.12 40.63 -12.22
N GLY A 8 23.86 39.55 -12.51
CA GLY A 8 24.01 38.40 -11.65
C GLY A 8 22.76 37.50 -11.60
N VAL A 9 21.72 37.77 -12.42
CA VAL A 9 20.51 36.92 -12.44
C VAL A 9 20.86 35.57 -13.03
N VAL A 10 20.58 34.50 -12.28
CA VAL A 10 20.77 33.09 -12.68
C VAL A 10 19.43 32.45 -12.95
N LEU A 11 19.32 31.77 -14.10
CA LEU A 11 18.21 30.90 -14.44
C LEU A 11 18.70 29.45 -14.38
N PHE A 12 18.13 28.67 -13.47
CA PHE A 12 18.33 27.23 -13.41
C PHE A 12 17.26 26.50 -14.22
N GLU A 13 17.66 25.53 -15.04
CA GLU A 13 16.72 24.68 -15.78
C GLU A 13 15.90 23.79 -14.82
N ALA A 14 14.63 23.57 -15.14
CA ALA A 14 13.65 22.91 -14.27
C ALA A 14 14.06 21.48 -13.84
N GLY A 15 14.83 20.77 -14.65
CA GLY A 15 15.30 19.40 -14.34
C GLY A 15 16.71 19.34 -13.73
N TRP A 16 17.37 20.49 -13.55
CA TRP A 16 18.74 20.50 -13.05
C TRP A 16 18.78 20.45 -11.52
N SER A 17 19.66 19.63 -11.01
CA SER A 17 20.00 19.56 -9.57
C SER A 17 21.50 19.32 -9.41
N GLY A 18 22.06 19.74 -8.28
CA GLY A 18 23.49 19.61 -8.00
C GLY A 18 24.05 20.84 -7.33
N ILE A 19 25.38 20.97 -7.39
CA ILE A 19 26.11 22.09 -6.79
C ILE A 19 26.73 22.90 -7.91
N THR A 20 26.59 24.22 -7.83
CA THR A 20 27.26 25.17 -8.74
C THR A 20 27.84 26.34 -7.96
N THR A 21 28.79 27.04 -8.58
CA THR A 21 29.39 28.24 -8.00
C THR A 21 29.14 29.44 -8.90
N ILE A 22 28.84 30.59 -8.29
CA ILE A 22 28.72 31.88 -8.93
C ILE A 22 29.92 32.69 -8.47
N THR A 23 30.71 33.19 -9.46
CA THR A 23 31.87 34.05 -9.20
C THR A 23 31.54 35.47 -9.57
N ALA A 24 31.65 36.38 -8.62
CA ALA A 24 31.59 37.81 -8.84
C ALA A 24 33.01 38.37 -8.91
N THR A 25 33.32 39.15 -9.98
CA THR A 25 34.63 39.78 -10.16
C THR A 25 34.45 41.30 -10.22
N ALA A 26 35.13 41.99 -9.33
CA ALA A 26 35.18 43.44 -9.27
C ALA A 26 36.47 43.95 -9.94
N TYR A 27 36.36 44.96 -10.77
CA TYR A 27 37.47 45.59 -11.47
C TYR A 27 37.74 46.95 -10.88
N GLY A 28 39.02 47.30 -10.72
CA GLY A 28 39.42 48.63 -10.20
C GLY A 28 40.93 48.80 -10.15
N CYS A 29 41.38 49.82 -9.41
CA CYS A 29 42.79 50.07 -9.19
C CYS A 29 43.41 48.93 -8.40
N ASN A 30 44.59 48.44 -8.81
CA ASN A 30 45.31 47.26 -8.27
C ASN A 30 44.74 45.88 -8.69
N GLY A 31 44.04 45.75 -9.79
CA GLY A 31 43.63 44.51 -10.41
C GLY A 31 42.21 44.07 -10.10
N PRO A 32 41.72 42.97 -10.71
CA PRO A 32 40.44 42.40 -10.38
C PRO A 32 40.54 41.63 -9.06
N THR A 33 39.48 41.68 -8.24
CA THR A 33 39.26 40.80 -7.07
C THR A 33 37.97 40.02 -7.28
N SER A 34 37.90 38.76 -6.81
CA SER A 34 36.73 37.92 -6.98
C SER A 34 36.28 37.28 -5.67
N ALA A 35 34.97 37.00 -5.61
CA ALA A 35 34.33 36.24 -4.57
C ALA A 35 33.49 35.14 -5.20
N VAL A 36 33.35 34.01 -4.48
CA VAL A 36 32.59 32.84 -4.95
C VAL A 36 31.43 32.59 -4.02
N HIS A 37 30.25 32.32 -4.58
CA HIS A 37 29.07 31.87 -3.88
C HIS A 37 28.67 30.47 -4.37
N THR A 38 28.49 29.52 -3.45
CA THR A 38 28.08 28.15 -3.77
C THR A 38 26.58 28.01 -3.61
N VAL A 39 25.91 27.46 -4.63
CA VAL A 39 24.49 27.19 -4.65
C VAL A 39 24.29 25.68 -4.76
N THR A 40 23.47 25.12 -3.88
CA THR A 40 23.02 23.73 -3.95
C THR A 40 21.54 23.69 -4.37
N ILE A 41 21.24 23.03 -5.48
CA ILE A 41 19.88 22.78 -5.96
C ILE A 41 19.54 21.32 -5.66
N THR A 42 18.60 21.11 -4.75
CA THR A 42 18.13 19.77 -4.36
C THR A 42 17.01 19.30 -5.30
N PRO A 43 17.01 18.02 -5.72
CA PRO A 43 15.93 17.50 -6.58
C PRO A 43 14.60 17.49 -5.82
N THR A 44 13.51 17.66 -6.57
CA THR A 44 12.14 17.56 -6.05
C THR A 44 11.84 16.13 -5.61
N VAL A 45 11.09 15.98 -4.51
CA VAL A 45 10.60 14.68 -4.05
C VAL A 45 9.70 14.05 -5.10
N GLY A 46 9.91 12.76 -5.39
CA GLY A 46 9.06 11.99 -6.28
C GLY A 46 7.78 11.53 -5.58
N THR A 47 6.76 11.20 -6.38
CA THR A 47 5.56 10.53 -5.89
C THR A 47 5.94 9.13 -5.40
N PRO A 48 5.58 8.74 -4.17
CA PRO A 48 5.83 7.37 -3.70
C PRO A 48 5.00 6.36 -4.50
N VAL A 49 5.50 5.12 -4.57
CA VAL A 49 4.83 3.99 -5.23
C VAL A 49 4.81 2.83 -4.25
N PHE A 50 3.63 2.25 -4.01
CA PHE A 50 3.49 1.07 -3.17
C PHE A 50 4.05 -0.16 -3.87
N THR A 51 4.80 -0.99 -3.13
CA THR A 51 5.37 -2.26 -3.63
C THR A 51 4.28 -3.23 -4.08
N LEU A 52 3.11 -3.21 -3.41
CA LEU A 52 1.93 -4.02 -3.76
C LEU A 52 1.06 -3.38 -4.87
N GLY A 53 1.49 -2.27 -5.48
CA GLY A 53 0.72 -1.53 -6.47
C GLY A 53 -0.37 -0.66 -5.84
N GLU A 54 -1.40 -0.30 -6.63
CA GLU A 54 -2.46 0.61 -6.20
C GLU A 54 -3.59 -0.10 -5.45
N THR A 55 -3.75 -1.42 -5.66
CA THR A 55 -4.83 -2.22 -5.07
C THR A 55 -4.36 -3.61 -4.64
N SER A 56 -5.02 -4.16 -3.62
CA SER A 56 -4.87 -5.56 -3.21
C SER A 56 -6.17 -6.11 -2.62
N THR A 57 -6.28 -7.45 -2.56
CA THR A 57 -7.41 -8.15 -1.96
C THR A 57 -6.90 -9.15 -0.93
N ARG A 58 -7.59 -9.26 0.20
CA ARG A 58 -7.25 -10.18 1.30
C ARG A 58 -8.51 -10.83 1.85
N CYS A 59 -8.35 -12.03 2.43
CA CYS A 59 -9.42 -12.63 3.21
C CYS A 59 -9.47 -12.05 4.63
N GLN A 60 -10.67 -11.96 5.19
CA GLN A 60 -10.92 -11.59 6.58
C GLN A 60 -10.10 -12.44 7.56
N GLY A 61 -9.57 -11.83 8.62
CA GLY A 61 -8.82 -12.53 9.66
C GLY A 61 -7.37 -12.88 9.33
N THR A 62 -6.77 -12.28 8.33
CA THR A 62 -5.41 -12.62 7.83
C THR A 62 -4.24 -12.02 8.62
N GLY A 63 -4.47 -11.31 9.71
CA GLY A 63 -3.42 -10.72 10.56
C GLY A 63 -2.78 -9.44 9.96
N ASN A 64 -1.57 -9.10 10.42
CA ASN A 64 -0.87 -7.87 10.04
C ASN A 64 -0.26 -7.94 8.63
N VAL A 65 -0.19 -6.79 7.99
CA VAL A 65 0.39 -6.62 6.64
C VAL A 65 1.15 -5.32 6.57
N ILE A 66 2.34 -5.37 5.99
CA ILE A 66 3.13 -4.18 5.70
C ILE A 66 2.81 -3.70 4.29
N TYR A 67 2.36 -2.44 4.19
CA TYR A 67 2.16 -1.72 2.93
C TYR A 67 3.31 -0.76 2.75
N ASP A 68 4.40 -1.28 2.17
CA ASP A 68 5.62 -0.51 1.93
C ASP A 68 5.52 0.31 0.65
N ALA A 69 6.07 1.52 0.67
CA ALA A 69 6.16 2.40 -0.48
C ALA A 69 7.54 3.06 -0.55
N GLY A 70 8.00 3.31 -1.75
CA GLY A 70 9.28 3.97 -2.01
C GLY A 70 9.19 4.94 -3.19
N GLY A 71 10.25 5.73 -3.40
CA GLY A 71 10.31 6.68 -4.51
C GLY A 71 11.66 7.40 -4.54
N THR A 72 11.80 8.37 -5.45
CA THR A 72 13.02 9.13 -5.65
C THR A 72 13.06 10.40 -4.79
N ASN A 73 14.25 10.77 -4.30
CA ASN A 73 14.50 12.00 -3.55
C ASN A 73 13.64 12.14 -2.28
N ILE A 74 13.26 11.02 -1.67
CA ILE A 74 12.45 10.94 -0.46
C ILE A 74 13.39 10.96 0.75
N SER A 75 13.10 11.83 1.73
CA SER A 75 13.80 11.89 3.02
C SER A 75 13.12 11.08 4.12
N GLY A 76 11.84 10.73 3.95
CA GLY A 76 11.05 9.90 4.85
C GLY A 76 9.64 9.68 4.31
N ILE A 77 8.97 8.61 4.76
CA ILE A 77 7.58 8.32 4.45
C ILE A 77 6.81 8.15 5.75
N ILE A 78 5.59 8.71 5.79
CA ILE A 78 4.61 8.50 6.86
C ILE A 78 3.38 7.87 6.24
N TYR A 79 2.83 6.85 6.93
CA TYR A 79 1.65 6.13 6.50
C TYR A 79 0.43 6.48 7.35
N THR A 80 -0.74 6.60 6.70
CA THR A 80 -2.02 6.81 7.38
C THR A 80 -3.07 5.85 6.84
N LEU A 81 -4.05 5.53 7.70
CA LEU A 81 -5.21 4.71 7.36
C LEU A 81 -6.45 5.61 7.36
N ASP A 82 -7.42 5.33 6.48
CA ASP A 82 -8.65 6.10 6.38
C ASP A 82 -9.48 6.07 7.67
N ALA A 83 -10.38 7.07 7.81
CA ALA A 83 -11.19 7.26 9.01
C ALA A 83 -12.20 6.11 9.25
N ALA A 84 -12.76 5.50 8.20
CA ALA A 84 -13.71 4.40 8.34
C ALA A 84 -13.01 3.16 8.92
N SER A 85 -11.83 2.85 8.38
CA SER A 85 -11.01 1.74 8.87
C SER A 85 -10.56 1.94 10.31
N THR A 86 -10.10 3.15 10.68
CA THR A 86 -9.68 3.45 12.06
C THR A 86 -10.86 3.44 13.05
N THR A 87 -12.02 3.93 12.65
CA THR A 87 -13.24 3.86 13.47
C THR A 87 -13.70 2.42 13.72
N ALA A 88 -13.45 1.51 12.77
CA ALA A 88 -13.72 0.08 12.94
C ALA A 88 -12.67 -0.65 13.80
N GLY A 89 -11.68 0.06 14.35
CA GLY A 89 -10.65 -0.47 15.23
C GLY A 89 -9.40 -1.00 14.51
N ASN A 90 -9.30 -0.83 13.19
CA ASN A 90 -8.07 -1.14 12.47
C ASN A 90 -7.01 -0.08 12.78
N THR A 91 -5.74 -0.47 12.79
CA THR A 91 -4.63 0.42 13.12
C THR A 91 -3.53 0.34 12.09
N ILE A 92 -2.72 1.40 11.99
CA ILE A 92 -1.53 1.44 11.16
C ILE A 92 -0.33 1.96 11.97
N ASN A 93 0.82 1.35 11.77
CA ASN A 93 2.08 1.91 12.23
C ASN A 93 2.54 2.97 11.20
N ALA A 94 2.52 4.23 11.60
CA ALA A 94 2.83 5.34 10.72
C ALA A 94 4.26 5.33 10.15
N ALA A 95 5.21 4.67 10.81
CA ALA A 95 6.61 4.62 10.38
C ALA A 95 6.89 3.44 9.44
N THR A 96 6.17 2.33 9.58
CA THR A 96 6.46 1.08 8.85
C THR A 96 5.41 0.73 7.81
N GLY A 97 4.23 1.36 7.84
CA GLY A 97 3.09 0.98 6.99
C GLY A 97 2.44 -0.35 7.39
N GLU A 98 2.78 -0.92 8.55
CA GLU A 98 2.15 -2.14 9.04
C GLU A 98 0.72 -1.86 9.49
N VAL A 99 -0.25 -2.50 8.85
CA VAL A 99 -1.68 -2.43 9.18
C VAL A 99 -2.10 -3.68 9.93
N THR A 100 -2.78 -3.49 11.06
CA THR A 100 -3.46 -4.53 11.81
C THR A 100 -4.96 -4.42 11.58
N PHE A 101 -5.55 -5.41 10.90
CA PHE A 101 -6.99 -5.49 10.71
C PHE A 101 -7.64 -6.25 11.85
N THR A 102 -8.80 -5.76 12.34
CA THR A 102 -9.62 -6.51 13.30
C THR A 102 -10.18 -7.77 12.64
N ALA A 103 -10.34 -8.84 13.41
CA ALA A 103 -10.79 -10.14 12.87
C ALA A 103 -12.18 -10.09 12.22
N ALA A 104 -13.04 -9.15 12.63
CA ALA A 104 -14.38 -8.95 12.08
C ALA A 104 -14.43 -8.00 10.89
N TRP A 105 -13.34 -7.30 10.56
CA TRP A 105 -13.34 -6.29 9.51
C TRP A 105 -13.52 -6.90 8.12
N THR A 106 -14.45 -6.34 7.36
CA THR A 106 -14.66 -6.60 5.93
C THR A 106 -14.97 -5.29 5.23
N GLY A 107 -14.64 -5.20 3.96
CA GLY A 107 -14.84 -3.98 3.18
C GLY A 107 -13.52 -3.41 2.67
N THR A 108 -13.49 -2.11 2.45
CA THR A 108 -12.35 -1.43 1.82
C THR A 108 -11.63 -0.56 2.83
N SER A 109 -10.29 -0.62 2.83
CA SER A 109 -9.41 0.29 3.58
C SER A 109 -8.49 1.01 2.62
N ILE A 110 -8.23 2.30 2.90
CA ILE A 110 -7.33 3.14 2.11
C ILE A 110 -6.10 3.48 2.95
N ILE A 111 -4.94 3.11 2.44
CA ILE A 111 -3.64 3.44 3.02
C ILE A 111 -3.02 4.57 2.19
N THR A 112 -2.61 5.65 2.84
CA THR A 112 -1.93 6.77 2.20
C THR A 112 -0.48 6.82 2.65
N ALA A 113 0.45 6.82 1.69
CA ALA A 113 1.87 7.10 1.91
C ALA A 113 2.14 8.57 1.58
N ILE A 114 2.75 9.29 2.53
CA ILE A 114 3.10 10.71 2.43
C ILE A 114 4.62 10.79 2.49
N ALA A 115 5.24 11.11 1.37
CA ALA A 115 6.70 11.21 1.23
C ALA A 115 7.17 12.66 1.45
N SER A 116 8.12 12.85 2.35
CA SER A 116 8.79 14.13 2.62
C SER A 116 10.00 14.31 1.70
N GLY A 117 10.28 15.55 1.33
CA GLY A 117 11.42 15.94 0.51
C GLY A 117 11.31 17.38 0.03
N CYS A 118 12.23 17.80 -0.84
CA CYS A 118 12.23 19.15 -1.39
C CYS A 118 11.01 19.36 -2.30
N ASN A 119 10.31 20.49 -2.17
CA ASN A 119 9.07 20.82 -2.87
C ASN A 119 7.92 19.79 -2.67
N GLY A 120 7.96 19.05 -1.54
CA GLY A 120 6.94 18.08 -1.18
C GLY A 120 5.79 18.64 -0.34
N PRO A 121 4.91 17.75 0.17
CA PRO A 121 5.02 16.30 0.11
C PRO A 121 4.55 15.68 -1.21
N GLY A 122 5.12 14.51 -1.58
CA GLY A 122 4.54 13.59 -2.55
C GLY A 122 3.58 12.62 -1.85
N THR A 123 2.46 12.25 -2.49
CA THR A 123 1.48 11.33 -1.90
C THR A 123 1.07 10.23 -2.86
N ALA A 124 0.82 9.02 -2.32
CA ALA A 124 0.22 7.90 -3.04
C ALA A 124 -0.79 7.18 -2.15
N ILE A 125 -1.74 6.48 -2.76
CA ILE A 125 -2.75 5.68 -2.08
C ILE A 125 -2.68 4.22 -2.52
N HIS A 126 -2.96 3.32 -1.58
CA HIS A 126 -3.21 1.90 -1.84
C HIS A 126 -4.57 1.54 -1.27
N THR A 127 -5.39 0.86 -2.06
CA THR A 127 -6.72 0.40 -1.67
C THR A 127 -6.69 -1.10 -1.44
N VAL A 128 -7.02 -1.56 -0.24
CA VAL A 128 -7.15 -2.97 0.07
C VAL A 128 -8.60 -3.34 0.30
N THR A 129 -9.08 -4.41 -0.36
CA THR A 129 -10.40 -5.00 -0.15
C THR A 129 -10.27 -6.24 0.72
N ILE A 130 -10.96 -6.24 1.88
CA ILE A 130 -11.05 -7.38 2.78
C ILE A 130 -12.36 -8.12 2.51
N THR A 131 -12.26 -9.33 1.94
CA THR A 131 -13.41 -10.19 1.66
C THR A 131 -13.80 -11.02 2.87
N PRO A 132 -15.12 -11.22 3.12
CA PRO A 132 -15.58 -12.04 4.23
C PRO A 132 -15.03 -13.47 4.18
N ALA A 133 -14.73 -14.05 5.34
CA ALA A 133 -14.35 -15.44 5.44
C ALA A 133 -15.54 -16.38 5.06
N VAL A 134 -15.21 -17.55 4.49
CA VAL A 134 -16.20 -18.58 4.22
C VAL A 134 -16.76 -19.12 5.54
N GLY A 135 -18.08 -19.27 5.61
CA GLY A 135 -18.77 -19.86 6.75
C GLY A 135 -18.66 -21.39 6.78
N THR A 136 -18.89 -21.97 7.94
CA THR A 136 -18.98 -23.44 8.08
C THR A 136 -20.21 -23.95 7.32
N PRO A 137 -20.08 -24.98 6.49
CA PRO A 137 -21.23 -25.58 5.82
C PRO A 137 -22.21 -26.19 6.81
N VAL A 138 -23.50 -26.03 6.54
CA VAL A 138 -24.60 -26.62 7.29
C VAL A 138 -25.41 -27.49 6.37
N PHE A 139 -25.61 -28.76 6.75
CA PHE A 139 -26.45 -29.68 6.00
C PHE A 139 -27.93 -29.41 6.22
N ASP A 140 -28.73 -29.42 5.16
CA ASP A 140 -30.18 -29.21 5.23
C ASP A 140 -30.89 -30.31 6.03
N LEU A 141 -30.33 -31.52 6.02
CA LEU A 141 -30.82 -32.69 6.80
C LEU A 141 -30.30 -32.73 8.25
N GLY A 142 -29.58 -31.68 8.68
CA GLY A 142 -28.98 -31.61 9.99
C GLY A 142 -27.70 -32.44 10.14
N LEU A 143 -27.25 -32.62 11.39
CA LEU A 143 -25.98 -33.30 11.70
C LEU A 143 -26.06 -34.82 11.62
N GLN A 144 -27.27 -35.41 11.62
CA GLN A 144 -27.49 -36.86 11.64
C GLN A 144 -28.72 -37.25 10.84
N SER A 145 -28.66 -38.37 10.16
CA SER A 145 -29.81 -38.99 9.49
C SER A 145 -29.68 -40.51 9.58
N VAL A 146 -30.82 -41.20 9.56
CA VAL A 146 -30.90 -42.68 9.59
C VAL A 146 -31.51 -43.13 8.29
N ARG A 147 -30.92 -44.18 7.66
CA ARG A 147 -31.40 -44.78 6.40
C ARG A 147 -31.47 -46.27 6.52
N THR A 148 -32.41 -46.86 5.78
CA THR A 148 -32.50 -48.33 5.66
C THR A 148 -31.51 -48.80 4.61
N GLN A 149 -30.99 -50.01 4.77
CA GLN A 149 -30.17 -50.67 3.76
C GLN A 149 -30.99 -50.84 2.46
N SER A 150 -30.31 -50.64 1.31
CA SER A 150 -30.93 -50.70 -0.04
C SER A 150 -32.00 -49.64 -0.29
N GLY A 151 -32.03 -48.56 0.49
CA GLY A 151 -32.89 -47.40 0.23
C GLY A 151 -32.49 -46.65 -1.03
N ALA A 152 -33.43 -45.89 -1.59
CA ALA A 152 -33.18 -45.08 -2.78
C ALA A 152 -32.08 -44.04 -2.55
N ALA A 153 -31.42 -43.56 -3.61
CA ALA A 153 -30.43 -42.47 -3.56
C ALA A 153 -31.02 -41.21 -2.90
N ILE A 154 -30.22 -40.50 -2.17
CA ILE A 154 -30.59 -39.24 -1.53
C ILE A 154 -29.50 -38.19 -1.77
N THR A 155 -29.93 -36.95 -1.94
CA THR A 155 -29.03 -35.79 -2.00
C THR A 155 -28.85 -35.21 -0.62
N TYR A 156 -27.59 -35.08 -0.18
CA TYR A 156 -27.20 -34.35 1.02
C TYR A 156 -26.80 -32.94 0.59
N ALA A 157 -27.74 -32.01 0.60
CA ALA A 157 -27.45 -30.60 0.31
C ALA A 157 -26.90 -29.89 1.56
N ALA A 158 -25.98 -28.97 1.34
CA ALA A 158 -25.44 -28.10 2.38
C ALA A 158 -25.27 -26.69 1.84
N SER A 159 -25.37 -25.69 2.71
CA SER A 159 -25.16 -24.30 2.42
C SER A 159 -24.09 -23.70 3.33
N ALA A 160 -23.38 -22.69 2.85
CA ALA A 160 -22.43 -21.90 3.64
C ALA A 160 -22.46 -20.45 3.17
N THR A 161 -22.18 -19.51 4.08
CA THR A 161 -22.03 -18.09 3.72
C THR A 161 -20.68 -17.84 3.04
N ASN A 162 -20.64 -16.87 2.13
CA ASN A 162 -19.44 -16.43 1.43
C ASN A 162 -18.68 -17.54 0.70
N THR A 163 -19.36 -18.61 0.29
CA THR A 163 -18.76 -19.73 -0.45
C THR A 163 -18.85 -19.53 -1.95
N THR A 164 -17.86 -20.00 -2.69
CA THR A 164 -17.87 -20.09 -4.16
C THR A 164 -18.25 -21.49 -4.64
N GLY A 165 -18.36 -22.49 -3.73
CA GLY A 165 -18.76 -23.85 -4.02
C GLY A 165 -18.58 -24.77 -2.83
N ILE A 166 -19.30 -25.90 -2.84
CA ILE A 166 -19.20 -26.96 -1.82
C ILE A 166 -18.89 -28.27 -2.51
N SER A 167 -17.90 -29.00 -2.01
CA SER A 167 -17.60 -30.36 -2.45
C SER A 167 -17.95 -31.36 -1.34
N TYR A 168 -18.30 -32.59 -1.74
CA TYR A 168 -18.72 -33.65 -0.84
C TYR A 168 -17.82 -34.87 -1.01
N SER A 169 -17.54 -35.56 0.09
CA SER A 169 -16.81 -36.83 0.08
C SER A 169 -17.39 -37.79 1.10
N LEU A 170 -17.26 -39.09 0.86
CA LEU A 170 -17.47 -40.13 1.86
C LEU A 170 -16.15 -40.50 2.54
N ASP A 171 -16.21 -41.03 3.75
CA ASP A 171 -15.06 -41.64 4.42
C ASP A 171 -14.53 -42.85 3.65
N ALA A 172 -13.25 -43.20 3.84
CA ALA A 172 -12.61 -44.31 3.14
C ALA A 172 -13.25 -45.68 3.40
N GLY A 173 -13.81 -45.91 4.60
CA GLY A 173 -14.49 -47.13 4.93
C GLY A 173 -15.80 -47.31 4.17
N SER A 174 -16.53 -46.21 3.96
CA SER A 174 -17.79 -46.20 3.21
C SER A 174 -17.58 -46.41 1.69
N VAL A 175 -16.48 -45.91 1.13
CA VAL A 175 -16.13 -46.11 -0.28
C VAL A 175 -15.66 -47.53 -0.58
N ALA A 176 -14.97 -48.20 0.36
CA ALA A 176 -14.43 -49.55 0.19
C ALA A 176 -15.48 -50.66 0.35
N GLY A 177 -16.69 -50.38 0.83
CA GLY A 177 -17.76 -51.32 1.13
C GLY A 177 -18.81 -51.50 0.03
N GLY A 178 -18.53 -51.02 -1.22
CA GLY A 178 -19.39 -51.11 -2.39
C GLY A 178 -19.01 -52.24 -3.35
#